data_3b78a7dd92dbcb1413312f22daa53d8e
#
_entry.id   3b78a7dd92dbcb1413312f22daa53d8e
#
_cell.length_a   1.000
_cell.length_b   1.000
_cell.length_c   1.000
_cell.angle_alpha   90.00
_cell.angle_beta   90.00
_cell.angle_gamma   90.00
#
_symmetry.space_group_name_H-M   'P 1'
#
loop_
_entity.id
_entity.type
_entity.pdbx_description
1 polymer ?
#
loop_
_entity_poly.entity_id
_entity_poly.type
_entity_poly.pdbx_seq_one_letter_code
_entity_poly.pdbx_strand_id
1 'polypeptide(L)'
;MGRKILFITTDMMRWDSLGYYGDPYAQTPNLDKLAAEGIRYDAARNQNPLCMPCRNSLITGQYPRTNGSWNNGIPLPHDTRTIANVLHDEAGYRTAIIGKAHWEPFSSPISMESDLGKNNRFGPLRGFDFAKLQAHGSVPYDSHYNIWLRENHPEHVGDYYQLLDLSGEHSQMIVKGGGETGAVF
;
A
#
# COMPACT_ATOMS: atom_id res chain seq x y z
N MET A 1 26.81 11.90 -8.32
CA MET A 1 25.91 11.06 -7.49
C MET A 1 24.49 11.59 -7.66
N GLY A 2 23.55 10.76 -8.10
CA GLY A 2 22.13 11.13 -8.20
C GLY A 2 21.51 11.41 -6.82
N ARG A 3 20.45 12.19 -6.77
CA ARG A 3 19.68 12.44 -5.53
C ARG A 3 19.00 11.14 -5.09
N LYS A 4 18.99 10.88 -3.79
CA LYS A 4 18.18 9.80 -3.20
C LYS A 4 16.74 10.32 -3.02
N ILE A 5 15.77 9.50 -3.38
CA ILE A 5 14.35 9.81 -3.25
C ILE A 5 13.74 8.79 -2.28
N LEU A 6 13.15 9.27 -1.19
CA LEU A 6 12.35 8.48 -0.27
C LEU A 6 10.93 9.04 -0.27
N PHE A 7 9.98 8.22 -0.70
CA PHE A 7 8.57 8.55 -0.72
C PHE A 7 7.82 7.70 0.31
N ILE A 8 7.22 8.33 1.30
CA ILE A 8 6.52 7.66 2.39
C ILE A 8 5.04 8.00 2.31
N THR A 9 4.19 6.98 2.31
CA THR A 9 2.73 7.13 2.42
C THR A 9 2.23 6.43 3.66
N THR A 10 1.29 7.06 4.34
CA THR A 10 0.49 6.42 5.39
C THR A 10 -0.81 5.90 4.80
N ASP A 11 -1.34 4.82 5.37
CA ASP A 11 -2.64 4.29 4.99
C ASP A 11 -3.71 4.79 5.97
N MET A 12 -4.83 5.31 5.46
CA MET A 12 -5.99 5.78 6.24
C MET A 12 -5.70 6.84 7.32
N MET A 13 -4.57 7.52 7.28
CA MET A 13 -4.27 8.59 8.23
C MET A 13 -5.02 9.87 7.84
N ARG A 14 -5.74 10.46 8.79
CA ARG A 14 -6.34 11.77 8.62
C ARG A 14 -5.24 12.82 8.53
N TRP A 15 -5.46 13.85 7.71
CA TRP A 15 -4.49 14.93 7.50
C TRP A 15 -4.20 15.73 8.79
N ASP A 16 -5.20 15.83 9.69
CA ASP A 16 -5.13 16.58 10.94
C ASP A 16 -4.66 15.74 12.15
N SER A 17 -4.37 14.45 11.97
CA SER A 17 -3.85 13.57 13.04
C SER A 17 -2.33 13.65 13.17
N LEU A 18 -1.82 14.88 13.28
CA LEU A 18 -0.41 15.19 13.48
C LEU A 18 -0.27 16.31 14.52
N GLY A 19 0.74 16.23 15.39
CA GLY A 19 1.03 17.26 16.38
C GLY A 19 1.22 18.62 15.74
N TYR A 20 1.86 18.68 14.58
CA TYR A 20 2.06 19.90 13.82
C TYR A 20 0.74 20.61 13.43
N TYR A 21 -0.35 19.89 13.23
CA TYR A 21 -1.68 20.45 12.94
C TYR A 21 -2.50 20.71 14.21
N GLY A 22 -1.91 20.48 15.40
CA GLY A 22 -2.54 20.78 16.68
C GLY A 22 -3.39 19.64 17.24
N ASP A 23 -3.23 18.40 16.76
CA ASP A 23 -3.87 17.25 17.37
C ASP A 23 -3.30 17.06 18.79
N PRO A 24 -4.15 17.15 19.85
CA PRO A 24 -3.68 17.11 21.22
C PRO A 24 -3.25 15.70 21.68
N TYR A 25 -3.57 14.67 20.92
CA TYR A 25 -3.28 13.26 21.25
C TYR A 25 -2.16 12.68 20.40
N ALA A 26 -1.93 13.24 19.21
CA ALA A 26 -0.90 12.74 18.32
C ALA A 26 0.50 13.09 18.82
N GLN A 27 1.32 12.06 18.99
CA GLN A 27 2.73 12.20 19.34
C GLN A 27 3.59 11.91 18.10
N THR A 28 3.83 12.95 17.29
CA THR A 28 4.50 12.85 15.99
C THR A 28 5.78 13.70 15.90
N PRO A 29 6.70 13.64 16.88
CA PRO A 29 7.81 14.58 16.98
C PRO A 29 8.74 14.58 15.76
N ASN A 30 8.93 13.43 15.12
CA ASN A 30 9.78 13.34 13.94
C ASN A 30 9.11 13.94 12.69
N LEU A 31 7.79 13.73 12.52
CA LEU A 31 7.03 14.35 11.44
C LEU A 31 6.88 15.87 11.66
N ASP A 32 6.67 16.28 12.90
CA ASP A 32 6.59 17.69 13.27
C ASP A 32 7.92 18.41 12.97
N LYS A 33 9.04 17.77 13.29
CA LYS A 33 10.37 18.29 12.93
C LYS A 33 10.55 18.37 11.41
N LEU A 34 10.17 17.31 10.68
CA LEU A 34 10.26 17.32 9.22
C LEU A 34 9.39 18.42 8.60
N ALA A 35 8.19 18.65 9.14
CA ALA A 35 7.29 19.70 8.70
C ALA A 35 7.87 21.11 8.95
N ALA A 36 8.60 21.29 10.05
CA ALA A 36 9.24 22.54 10.40
C ALA A 36 10.49 22.85 9.55
N GLU A 37 11.22 21.83 9.14
CA GLU A 37 12.46 21.95 8.37
C GLU A 37 12.24 21.89 6.84
N GLY A 38 11.10 21.37 6.39
CA GLY A 38 10.79 21.13 4.98
C GLY A 38 9.74 22.06 4.40
N ILE A 39 9.13 21.62 3.31
CA ILE A 39 8.00 22.31 2.66
C ILE A 39 6.72 21.56 2.99
N ARG A 40 5.73 22.26 3.51
CA ARG A 40 4.40 21.74 3.81
C ARG A 40 3.38 22.19 2.77
N TYR A 41 2.57 21.26 2.33
CA TYR A 41 1.46 21.50 1.41
C TYR A 41 0.12 21.29 2.13
N ASP A 42 -0.48 22.38 2.60
CA ASP A 42 -1.72 22.34 3.42
C ASP A 42 -2.96 21.94 2.61
N ALA A 43 -2.90 22.06 1.31
CA ALA A 43 -4.03 21.74 0.41
C ALA A 43 -3.72 20.63 -0.58
N ALA A 44 -2.84 19.70 -0.23
CA ALA A 44 -2.62 18.50 -1.05
C ALA A 44 -3.91 17.67 -1.15
N ARG A 45 -4.22 17.18 -2.34
CA ARG A 45 -5.40 16.36 -2.62
C ARG A 45 -5.01 15.14 -3.42
N ASN A 46 -5.56 13.99 -3.05
CA ASN A 46 -5.50 12.80 -3.88
C ASN A 46 -6.65 12.82 -4.91
N GLN A 47 -6.58 11.94 -5.90
CA GLN A 47 -7.53 11.87 -7.00
C GLN A 47 -8.74 10.98 -6.71
N ASN A 48 -8.69 10.20 -5.64
CA ASN A 48 -9.78 9.30 -5.25
C ASN A 48 -9.60 8.89 -3.77
N PRO A 49 -10.66 8.82 -2.96
CA PRO A 49 -10.56 8.40 -1.56
C PRO A 49 -10.30 6.89 -1.39
N LEU A 50 -10.53 6.06 -2.44
CA LEU A 50 -10.32 4.62 -2.39
C LEU A 50 -8.85 4.24 -2.62
N CYS A 51 -8.44 3.15 -1.99
CA CYS A 51 -7.04 2.70 -1.98
C CYS A 51 -6.45 2.49 -3.38
N MET A 52 -7.03 1.58 -4.19
CA MET A 52 -6.49 1.23 -5.50
C MET A 52 -6.49 2.43 -6.47
N PRO A 53 -7.61 3.14 -6.68
CA PRO A 53 -7.61 4.28 -7.59
C PRO A 53 -6.64 5.40 -7.18
N CYS A 54 -6.56 5.68 -5.88
CA CYS A 54 -5.60 6.65 -5.36
C CYS A 54 -4.15 6.23 -5.64
N ARG A 55 -3.80 4.99 -5.30
CA ARG A 55 -2.45 4.44 -5.47
C ARG A 55 -2.07 4.28 -6.93
N ASN A 56 -3.01 3.91 -7.78
CA ASN A 56 -2.82 3.83 -9.22
C ASN A 56 -2.61 5.21 -9.83
N SER A 57 -3.34 6.23 -9.38
CA SER A 57 -3.11 7.61 -9.79
C SER A 57 -1.75 8.13 -9.34
N LEU A 58 -1.35 7.80 -8.12
CA LEU A 58 -0.08 8.22 -7.54
C LEU A 58 1.12 7.68 -8.32
N ILE A 59 1.09 6.39 -8.67
CA ILE A 59 2.24 5.76 -9.34
C ILE A 59 2.32 6.06 -10.83
N THR A 60 1.19 6.39 -11.46
CA THR A 60 1.11 6.68 -12.90
C THR A 60 1.10 8.16 -13.24
N GLY A 61 0.78 9.03 -12.26
CA GLY A 61 0.54 10.45 -12.52
C GLY A 61 -0.75 10.71 -13.32
N GLN A 62 -1.65 9.74 -13.42
CA GLN A 62 -2.88 9.80 -14.21
C GLN A 62 -4.12 9.79 -13.33
N TYR A 63 -5.18 10.47 -13.78
CA TYR A 63 -6.48 10.35 -13.12
C TYR A 63 -7.09 8.96 -13.30
N PRO A 64 -7.94 8.50 -12.36
CA PRO A 64 -8.59 7.17 -12.43
C PRO A 64 -9.32 6.91 -13.75
N ARG A 65 -9.97 7.91 -14.32
CA ARG A 65 -10.64 7.80 -15.63
C ARG A 65 -9.67 7.53 -16.78
N THR A 66 -8.39 7.92 -16.63
CA THR A 66 -7.36 7.77 -17.68
C THR A 66 -6.65 6.43 -17.54
N ASN A 67 -6.29 6.05 -16.31
CA ASN A 67 -5.61 4.78 -16.05
C ASN A 67 -6.58 3.58 -15.96
N GLY A 68 -7.90 3.82 -15.96
CA GLY A 68 -8.93 2.79 -15.96
C GLY A 68 -9.26 2.21 -14.59
N SER A 69 -8.53 2.55 -13.53
CA SER A 69 -8.74 2.06 -12.18
C SER A 69 -9.54 3.06 -11.36
N TRP A 70 -10.85 2.98 -11.42
CA TRP A 70 -11.75 3.94 -10.78
C TRP A 70 -12.40 3.42 -9.50
N ASN A 71 -12.22 2.13 -9.18
CA ASN A 71 -12.73 1.51 -7.95
C ASN A 71 -11.76 0.43 -7.47
N ASN A 72 -11.87 0.04 -6.20
CA ASN A 72 -11.20 -1.16 -5.71
C ASN A 72 -11.68 -2.38 -6.50
N GLY A 73 -10.79 -3.36 -6.71
CA GLY A 73 -11.09 -4.53 -7.54
C GLY A 73 -10.81 -4.35 -9.04
N ILE A 74 -10.56 -3.13 -9.50
CA ILE A 74 -10.20 -2.85 -10.91
C ILE A 74 -8.67 -2.65 -11.00
N PRO A 75 -7.93 -3.65 -11.50
CA PRO A 75 -6.48 -3.60 -11.51
C PRO A 75 -5.94 -2.54 -12.46
N LEU A 76 -4.78 -2.01 -12.13
CA LEU A 76 -3.98 -1.25 -13.09
C LEU A 76 -3.48 -2.21 -14.19
N PRO A 77 -3.67 -1.90 -15.48
CA PRO A 77 -3.14 -2.75 -16.55
C PRO A 77 -1.64 -3.02 -16.37
N HIS A 78 -1.20 -4.24 -16.68
CA HIS A 78 0.17 -4.69 -16.39
C HIS A 78 1.23 -3.92 -17.18
N ASP A 79 0.90 -3.44 -18.35
CA ASP A 79 1.77 -2.66 -19.24
C ASP A 79 1.77 -1.15 -18.92
N THR A 80 0.98 -0.72 -17.95
CA THR A 80 0.94 0.70 -17.58
C THR A 80 2.29 1.14 -17.03
N ARG A 81 2.85 2.16 -17.66
CA ARG A 81 4.10 2.76 -17.25
C ARG A 81 3.94 3.53 -15.94
N THR A 82 4.87 3.33 -15.03
CA THR A 82 4.87 3.93 -13.69
C THR A 82 6.06 4.87 -13.51
N ILE A 83 6.03 5.68 -12.46
CA ILE A 83 7.19 6.52 -12.09
C ILE A 83 8.43 5.66 -11.79
N ALA A 84 8.25 4.45 -11.27
CA ALA A 84 9.36 3.54 -11.02
C ALA A 84 10.02 3.08 -12.33
N ASN A 85 9.23 2.79 -13.38
CA ASN A 85 9.78 2.52 -14.71
C ASN A 85 10.59 3.70 -15.24
N VAL A 86 10.08 4.93 -15.13
CA VAL A 86 10.80 6.12 -15.59
C VAL A 86 12.12 6.30 -14.83
N LEU A 87 12.09 6.18 -13.52
CA LEU A 87 13.28 6.32 -12.69
C LEU A 87 14.32 5.22 -12.97
N HIS A 88 13.86 3.98 -13.14
CA HIS A 88 14.74 2.85 -13.44
C HIS A 88 15.31 2.95 -14.85
N ASP A 89 14.43 3.03 -15.89
CA ASP A 89 14.82 2.86 -17.28
C ASP A 89 15.54 4.10 -17.86
N GLU A 90 15.12 5.30 -17.44
CA GLU A 90 15.63 6.56 -18.03
C GLU A 90 16.66 7.26 -17.14
N ALA A 91 16.52 7.12 -15.83
CA ALA A 91 17.39 7.83 -14.88
C ALA A 91 18.39 6.91 -14.15
N GLY A 92 18.35 5.61 -14.39
CA GLY A 92 19.28 4.63 -13.83
C GLY A 92 19.18 4.47 -12.32
N TYR A 93 18.02 4.74 -11.74
CA TYR A 93 17.80 4.50 -10.31
C TYR A 93 17.61 3.02 -10.03
N ARG A 94 18.11 2.59 -8.88
CA ARG A 94 17.62 1.37 -8.24
C ARG A 94 16.36 1.71 -7.47
N THR A 95 15.31 0.94 -7.68
CA THR A 95 13.96 1.23 -7.21
C THR A 95 13.48 0.16 -6.25
N ALA A 96 12.83 0.57 -5.16
CA ALA A 96 12.28 -0.35 -4.18
C ALA A 96 10.92 0.11 -3.67
N ILE A 97 10.04 -0.86 -3.40
CA ILE A 97 8.79 -0.64 -2.67
C ILE A 97 8.73 -1.57 -1.47
N ILE A 98 8.36 -1.00 -0.32
CA ILE A 98 8.17 -1.75 0.92
C ILE A 98 6.81 -1.34 1.51
N GLY A 99 5.98 -2.31 1.83
CA GLY A 99 4.65 -2.13 2.38
C GLY A 99 3.54 -2.27 1.35
N LYS A 100 2.51 -1.42 1.40
CA LYS A 100 1.31 -1.55 0.59
C LYS A 100 1.49 -1.00 -0.82
N ALA A 101 1.43 -1.85 -1.82
CA ALA A 101 1.32 -1.49 -3.23
C ALA A 101 -0.16 -1.29 -3.61
N HIS A 102 -0.95 -2.34 -3.61
CA HIS A 102 -2.39 -2.35 -3.86
C HIS A 102 -2.78 -1.69 -5.19
N TRP A 103 -2.08 -2.02 -6.24
CA TRP A 103 -2.40 -1.63 -7.62
C TRP A 103 -3.26 -2.65 -8.33
N GLU A 104 -3.39 -3.82 -7.69
CA GLU A 104 -4.14 -4.98 -8.15
C GLU A 104 -4.92 -5.57 -6.99
N PRO A 105 -6.01 -6.29 -7.27
CA PRO A 105 -6.74 -7.06 -6.28
C PRO A 105 -5.86 -8.13 -5.62
N PHE A 106 -5.84 -8.18 -4.29
CA PHE A 106 -4.97 -9.09 -3.53
C PHE A 106 -5.25 -10.57 -3.74
N SER A 107 -6.51 -10.94 -3.95
CA SER A 107 -6.93 -12.33 -4.13
C SER A 107 -7.00 -12.75 -5.59
N SER A 108 -6.71 -11.87 -6.51
CA SER A 108 -6.75 -12.18 -7.94
C SER A 108 -5.67 -13.19 -8.32
N PRO A 109 -6.01 -14.27 -9.00
CA PRO A 109 -5.04 -15.27 -9.43
C PRO A 109 -4.04 -14.72 -10.47
N ILE A 110 -4.34 -13.60 -11.08
CA ILE A 110 -3.48 -12.92 -12.06
C ILE A 110 -2.69 -11.75 -11.45
N SER A 111 -2.84 -11.50 -10.16
CA SER A 111 -2.13 -10.41 -9.48
C SER A 111 -0.64 -10.72 -9.35
N MET A 112 0.18 -9.81 -9.87
CA MET A 112 1.64 -9.87 -9.69
C MET A 112 2.03 -9.69 -8.22
N GLU A 113 1.30 -8.84 -7.48
CA GLU A 113 1.54 -8.62 -6.05
C GLU A 113 1.28 -9.89 -5.24
N SER A 114 0.17 -10.58 -5.51
CA SER A 114 -0.15 -11.85 -4.86
C SER A 114 0.84 -12.96 -5.21
N ASP A 115 1.27 -13.02 -6.46
CA ASP A 115 2.24 -13.99 -6.92
C ASP A 115 3.61 -13.80 -6.23
N LEU A 116 4.07 -12.56 -6.12
CA LEU A 116 5.30 -12.25 -5.39
C LEU A 116 5.20 -12.67 -3.92
N GLY A 117 4.09 -12.35 -3.25
CA GLY A 117 3.86 -12.72 -1.86
C GLY A 117 3.85 -14.23 -1.66
N LYS A 118 2.99 -14.95 -2.39
CA LYS A 118 2.84 -16.41 -2.29
C LYS A 118 4.14 -17.18 -2.52
N ASN A 119 4.93 -16.73 -3.48
CA ASN A 119 6.18 -17.40 -3.86
C ASN A 119 7.41 -16.81 -3.14
N ASN A 120 7.22 -15.92 -2.16
CA ASN A 120 8.28 -15.24 -1.41
C ASN A 120 9.36 -14.63 -2.33
N ARG A 121 8.93 -14.05 -3.44
CA ARG A 121 9.80 -13.39 -4.42
C ARG A 121 9.79 -11.88 -4.21
N PHE A 122 10.93 -11.25 -4.29
CA PHE A 122 11.12 -9.84 -3.95
C PHE A 122 11.22 -8.91 -5.18
N GLY A 123 10.50 -9.20 -6.22
CA GLY A 123 10.43 -8.40 -7.45
C GLY A 123 10.94 -9.17 -8.67
N PRO A 124 11.06 -8.52 -9.83
CA PRO A 124 10.66 -7.13 -10.07
C PRO A 124 9.14 -6.92 -10.06
N LEU A 125 8.70 -5.67 -9.81
CA LEU A 125 7.28 -5.30 -9.83
C LEU A 125 7.11 -3.89 -10.43
N ARG A 126 6.53 -3.77 -11.62
CA ARG A 126 6.14 -2.49 -12.25
C ARG A 126 7.21 -1.40 -12.21
N GLY A 127 8.47 -1.79 -12.53
CA GLY A 127 9.62 -0.89 -12.51
C GLY A 127 10.35 -0.80 -11.16
N PHE A 128 9.85 -1.47 -10.13
CA PHE A 128 10.61 -1.67 -8.89
C PHE A 128 11.49 -2.90 -8.99
N ASP A 129 12.80 -2.74 -8.76
CA ASP A 129 13.76 -3.84 -8.70
C ASP A 129 13.52 -4.74 -7.49
N PHE A 130 13.09 -4.13 -6.39
CA PHE A 130 12.82 -4.80 -5.13
C PHE A 130 11.41 -4.47 -4.62
N ALA A 131 10.68 -5.50 -4.20
CA ALA A 131 9.35 -5.37 -3.62
C ALA A 131 9.22 -6.28 -2.39
N LYS A 132 8.92 -5.69 -1.22
CA LYS A 132 8.55 -6.42 -0.02
C LYS A 132 7.18 -5.96 0.44
N LEU A 133 6.17 -6.77 0.16
CA LEU A 133 4.78 -6.35 0.18
C LEU A 133 4.03 -6.82 1.42
N GLN A 134 3.20 -5.92 1.93
CA GLN A 134 2.11 -6.18 2.86
C GLN A 134 0.95 -5.27 2.49
N ALA A 135 -0.23 -5.81 2.30
CA ALA A 135 -1.35 -5.03 1.82
C ALA A 135 -2.19 -4.42 2.95
N HIS A 136 -2.86 -5.27 3.70
CA HIS A 136 -3.60 -4.88 4.91
C HIS A 136 -3.07 -5.68 6.10
N GLY A 137 -3.04 -5.06 7.28
CA GLY A 137 -2.86 -5.78 8.53
C GLY A 137 -3.98 -6.81 8.71
N SER A 138 -3.68 -7.93 9.34
CA SER A 138 -4.64 -8.97 9.73
C SER A 138 -5.41 -9.67 8.60
N VAL A 139 -5.09 -9.51 7.34
CA VAL A 139 -5.76 -10.26 6.27
C VAL A 139 -5.01 -11.59 6.04
N PRO A 140 -5.72 -12.73 6.09
CA PRO A 140 -5.10 -14.05 5.99
C PRO A 140 -4.78 -14.45 4.55
N TYR A 141 -3.94 -13.68 3.87
CA TYR A 141 -3.39 -14.09 2.59
C TYR A 141 -1.86 -14.00 2.63
N ASP A 142 -1.22 -14.74 1.74
CA ASP A 142 0.22 -14.82 1.72
C ASP A 142 0.84 -13.53 1.22
N SER A 143 1.44 -12.79 2.14
CA SER A 143 2.29 -11.64 1.88
C SER A 143 3.67 -11.90 2.48
N HIS A 144 4.65 -11.12 2.09
CA HIS A 144 5.99 -11.25 2.65
C HIS A 144 6.01 -11.06 4.19
N TYR A 145 5.16 -10.17 4.72
CA TYR A 145 5.07 -9.97 6.17
C TYR A 145 4.47 -11.20 6.87
N ASN A 146 3.41 -11.77 6.31
CA ASN A 146 2.75 -12.93 6.90
C ASN A 146 3.66 -14.17 6.88
N ILE A 147 4.44 -14.35 5.83
CA ILE A 147 5.45 -15.41 5.76
C ILE A 147 6.53 -15.16 6.82
N TRP A 148 7.08 -13.95 6.86
CA TRP A 148 8.08 -13.56 7.83
C TRP A 148 7.61 -13.74 9.27
N LEU A 149 6.35 -13.36 9.58
CA LEU A 149 5.76 -13.52 10.91
C LEU A 149 5.70 -15.00 11.31
N ARG A 150 5.23 -15.85 10.42
CA ARG A 150 5.15 -17.32 10.68
C ARG A 150 6.52 -17.96 10.89
N GLU A 151 7.53 -17.48 10.18
CA GLU A 151 8.88 -18.04 10.25
C GLU A 151 9.68 -17.53 11.46
N ASN A 152 9.49 -16.27 11.87
CA ASN A 152 10.33 -15.63 12.88
C ASN A 152 9.62 -15.41 14.23
N HIS A 153 8.29 -15.34 14.22
CA HIS A 153 7.46 -15.09 15.41
C HIS A 153 6.18 -15.92 15.38
N PRO A 154 6.29 -17.26 15.30
CA PRO A 154 5.12 -18.14 15.23
C PRO A 154 4.18 -18.00 16.44
N GLU A 155 4.72 -17.62 17.60
CA GLU A 155 3.98 -17.35 18.82
C GLU A 155 2.99 -16.19 18.71
N HIS A 156 3.24 -15.24 17.80
CA HIS A 156 2.38 -14.06 17.57
C HIS A 156 1.40 -14.22 16.41
N VAL A 157 1.45 -15.32 15.70
CA VAL A 157 0.54 -15.56 14.55
C VAL A 157 -0.91 -15.56 15.00
N GLY A 158 -1.22 -16.22 16.13
CA GLY A 158 -2.55 -16.25 16.71
C GLY A 158 -3.07 -14.85 17.05
N ASP A 159 -2.25 -14.08 17.74
CA ASP A 159 -2.60 -12.71 18.14
C ASP A 159 -2.82 -11.78 16.96
N TYR A 160 -1.98 -11.89 15.93
CA TYR A 160 -2.08 -11.10 14.72
C TYR A 160 -3.39 -11.33 13.95
N TYR A 161 -3.89 -12.57 13.94
CA TYR A 161 -5.13 -12.93 13.26
C TYR A 161 -6.37 -12.89 14.17
N GLN A 162 -6.22 -12.80 15.49
CA GLN A 162 -7.34 -12.70 16.45
C GLN A 162 -8.16 -11.43 16.30
N LEU A 163 -7.60 -10.37 15.75
CA LEU A 163 -8.34 -9.15 15.42
C LEU A 163 -9.40 -9.37 14.32
N LEU A 164 -9.35 -10.50 13.65
CA LEU A 164 -10.37 -10.99 12.74
C LEU A 164 -11.12 -12.10 13.45
N ASP A 165 -12.09 -11.75 14.29
CA ASP A 165 -13.08 -12.73 14.72
C ASP A 165 -13.87 -13.22 13.52
N LEU A 166 -13.37 -14.28 12.91
CA LEU A 166 -14.00 -14.91 11.76
C LEU A 166 -15.22 -15.74 12.13
N SER A 167 -15.62 -15.75 13.41
CA SER A 167 -16.80 -16.48 13.91
C SER A 167 -18.07 -15.62 13.96
N GLY A 168 -18.00 -14.32 13.84
CA GLY A 168 -19.13 -13.38 13.94
C GLY A 168 -19.73 -12.91 12.60
N GLU A 169 -20.87 -12.26 12.66
CA GLU A 169 -21.56 -11.69 11.46
C GLU A 169 -20.69 -10.70 10.67
N HIS A 170 -19.81 -9.97 11.37
CA HIS A 170 -18.87 -9.03 10.75
C HIS A 170 -17.84 -9.72 9.88
N SER A 171 -17.36 -10.90 10.26
CA SER A 171 -16.42 -11.68 9.46
C SER A 171 -17.07 -12.28 8.22
N GLN A 172 -18.37 -12.59 8.28
CA GLN A 172 -19.11 -12.98 7.09
C GLN A 172 -19.27 -11.85 6.08
N MET A 173 -19.31 -10.61 6.52
CA MET A 173 -19.27 -9.44 5.62
C MET A 173 -17.90 -9.27 4.95
N ILE A 174 -16.83 -9.49 5.68
CA ILE A 174 -15.46 -9.45 5.13
C ILE A 174 -15.25 -10.60 4.14
N VAL A 175 -15.75 -11.80 4.46
CA VAL A 175 -15.59 -12.98 3.61
C VAL A 175 -16.64 -13.04 2.50
N LYS A 176 -17.88 -12.60 2.72
CA LYS A 176 -18.96 -12.59 1.71
C LYS A 176 -18.96 -11.33 0.83
N GLY A 177 -18.47 -10.22 1.37
CA GLY A 177 -18.10 -9.08 0.55
C GLY A 177 -16.75 -9.28 -0.13
N GLY A 178 -16.20 -10.48 0.01
CA GLY A 178 -14.87 -10.95 -0.35
C GLY A 178 -14.40 -10.72 -1.77
N GLY A 179 -15.14 -10.03 -2.45
CA GLY A 179 -14.52 -9.12 -3.38
C GLY A 179 -13.78 -8.08 -2.53
N GLU A 180 -12.63 -7.75 -2.90
CA GLU A 180 -11.76 -6.74 -2.40
C GLU A 180 -12.40 -5.37 -2.20
N THR A 181 -13.64 -5.24 -2.60
CA THR A 181 -14.51 -4.09 -2.42
C THR A 181 -15.18 -4.05 -1.06
N GLY A 182 -15.38 -5.18 -0.41
CA GLY A 182 -16.14 -5.19 0.85
C GLY A 182 -15.28 -5.14 2.10
N ALA A 183 -14.03 -5.42 1.95
CA ALA A 183 -13.15 -5.57 3.09
C ALA A 183 -12.59 -4.26 3.61
N VAL A 184 -13.08 -3.17 3.17
CA VAL A 184 -12.14 -2.07 3.18
C VAL A 184 -12.43 -1.02 4.19
N PHE A 185 -13.47 -1.19 4.96
CA PHE A 185 -13.79 -0.06 5.87
C PHE A 185 -14.50 -0.52 7.11
#